data_0d8ebb96646f3ad6ed9188030146999d
#
_entry.id   0d8ebb96646f3ad6ed9188030146999d
#
_cell.length_a   1.000
_cell.length_b   1.000
_cell.length_c   1.000
_cell.angle_alpha   90.00
_cell.angle_beta   90.00
_cell.angle_gamma   90.00
#
_symmetry.space_group_name_H-M   'P 1'
#
loop_
_entity.id
_entity.type
_entity.pdbx_description
1 polymer ?
#
loop_
_entity_poly.entity_id
_entity_poly.type
_entity_poly.pdbx_seq_one_letter_code
_entity_poly.pdbx_strand_id
1 'polypeptide(L)'
;MDKPWRWTSADLVRKIKFTAKRHFGKKNLKVGHAGTLDPLATGILLVCVGPATRRAEELQASVKEYVAGVSFGAVTASYDLEKEVETGLPLDGVSEASLRAVLPSFIGEQEQVAPLFSAKSVDGVRAYEMARRLWRQGRKADAEGIISASRINIYDLELLSWSDSAPLVEIVPPFDAQDRKIKVADVSGISLPTAMIRVSCSKGTYIRALARDLGEALGSGAFLSSLRRTGNGGYDISEALSLDEALALFSASEQ
;
A
#
# COMPACT_ATOMS: atom_id res chain seq x y z
N MET A 1 13.25 -3.22 -7.18
CA MET A 1 13.37 -1.74 -7.17
C MET A 1 12.66 -1.19 -5.95
N ASP A 2 13.23 -0.18 -5.31
CA ASP A 2 12.54 0.60 -4.26
C ASP A 2 11.62 1.63 -4.93
N LYS A 3 10.30 1.43 -4.83
CA LYS A 3 9.31 2.33 -5.43
C LYS A 3 9.28 3.65 -4.65
N PRO A 4 9.50 4.78 -5.30
CA PRO A 4 9.38 6.07 -4.62
C PRO A 4 7.96 6.34 -4.12
N TRP A 5 7.85 7.11 -3.05
CA TRP A 5 6.59 7.63 -2.55
C TRP A 5 5.91 8.54 -3.59
N ARG A 6 4.57 8.54 -3.64
CA ARG A 6 3.74 9.25 -4.63
C ARG A 6 3.95 8.82 -6.10
N TRP A 7 4.50 7.62 -6.31
CA TRP A 7 4.56 7.01 -7.63
C TRP A 7 3.59 5.83 -7.73
N THR A 8 2.85 5.74 -8.83
CA THR A 8 2.13 4.49 -9.12
C THR A 8 3.10 3.42 -9.61
N SER A 9 2.76 2.16 -9.39
CA SER A 9 3.53 1.03 -9.96
C SER A 9 3.62 1.13 -11.50
N ALA A 10 2.56 1.65 -12.15
CA ALA A 10 2.51 1.86 -13.59
C ALA A 10 3.47 2.95 -14.08
N ASP A 11 3.66 4.04 -13.31
CA ASP A 11 4.61 5.10 -13.65
C ASP A 11 6.04 4.58 -13.64
N LEU A 12 6.39 3.79 -12.60
CA LEU A 12 7.70 3.16 -12.51
C LEU A 12 7.96 2.23 -13.70
N VAL A 13 7.01 1.33 -14.00
CA VAL A 13 7.10 0.43 -15.16
C VAL A 13 7.23 1.20 -16.46
N ARG A 14 6.48 2.30 -16.64
CA ARG A 14 6.54 3.14 -17.84
C ARG A 14 7.93 3.77 -18.01
N LYS A 15 8.51 4.28 -16.91
CA LYS A 15 9.85 4.88 -16.91
C LYS A 15 10.91 3.85 -17.29
N ILE A 16 10.92 2.68 -16.65
CA ILE A 16 11.84 1.59 -16.96
C ILE A 16 11.65 1.09 -18.40
N LYS A 17 10.40 0.91 -18.84
CA LYS A 17 10.11 0.45 -20.21
C LYS A 17 10.66 1.38 -21.27
N PHE A 18 10.57 2.69 -21.08
CA PHE A 18 11.09 3.67 -22.02
C PHE A 18 12.61 3.52 -22.18
N THR A 19 13.35 3.48 -21.06
CA THR A 19 14.81 3.37 -21.06
C THR A 19 15.29 2.01 -21.57
N ALA A 20 14.67 0.91 -21.09
CA ALA A 20 15.02 -0.44 -21.53
C ALA A 20 14.78 -0.66 -23.04
N LYS A 21 13.70 -0.09 -23.61
CA LYS A 21 13.47 -0.18 -25.07
C LYS A 21 14.58 0.46 -25.88
N ARG A 22 15.10 1.60 -25.45
CA ARG A 22 16.23 2.28 -26.11
C ARG A 22 17.49 1.44 -25.99
N HIS A 23 17.84 1.01 -24.78
CA HIS A 23 19.01 0.21 -24.48
C HIS A 23 19.07 -1.09 -25.33
N PHE A 24 17.97 -1.86 -25.36
CA PHE A 24 17.93 -3.12 -26.12
C PHE A 24 17.58 -2.96 -27.60
N GLY A 25 17.31 -1.76 -28.11
CA GLY A 25 16.87 -1.54 -29.48
C GLY A 25 15.54 -2.23 -29.84
N LYS A 26 14.73 -2.61 -28.86
CA LYS A 26 13.52 -3.46 -29.05
C LYS A 26 12.24 -2.66 -28.86
N LYS A 27 11.59 -2.28 -29.97
CA LYS A 27 10.31 -1.53 -29.95
C LYS A 27 9.20 -2.26 -29.17
N ASN A 28 9.12 -3.58 -29.26
CA ASN A 28 8.08 -4.43 -28.67
C ASN A 28 8.51 -5.08 -27.34
N LEU A 29 9.50 -4.51 -26.62
CA LEU A 29 9.94 -5.02 -25.33
C LEU A 29 8.79 -4.99 -24.32
N LYS A 30 8.46 -6.17 -23.75
CA LYS A 30 7.48 -6.29 -22.66
C LYS A 30 8.15 -5.88 -21.36
N VAL A 31 7.47 -5.06 -20.57
CA VAL A 31 7.86 -4.71 -19.21
C VAL A 31 6.61 -4.68 -18.36
N GLY A 32 6.65 -5.28 -17.18
CA GLY A 32 5.55 -5.37 -16.22
C GLY A 32 6.07 -5.45 -14.80
N HIS A 33 5.17 -5.59 -13.83
CA HIS A 33 5.53 -5.76 -12.43
C HIS A 33 4.81 -6.97 -11.81
N ALA A 34 5.38 -7.50 -10.73
CA ALA A 34 4.79 -8.59 -9.95
C ALA A 34 4.27 -8.06 -8.61
N GLY A 35 3.00 -7.65 -8.60
CA GLY A 35 2.29 -7.15 -7.43
C GLY A 35 2.33 -5.62 -7.28
N THR A 36 1.17 -5.01 -7.45
CA THR A 36 0.97 -3.56 -7.30
C THR A 36 1.36 -3.09 -5.89
N LEU A 37 1.94 -1.89 -5.81
CA LEU A 37 2.00 -1.07 -4.61
C LEU A 37 1.13 0.16 -4.81
N ASP A 38 0.42 0.55 -3.75
CA ASP A 38 -0.37 1.77 -3.73
C ASP A 38 0.54 3.01 -3.94
N PRO A 39 -0.01 4.13 -4.42
CA PRO A 39 0.79 5.32 -4.71
C PRO A 39 1.56 5.84 -3.50
N LEU A 40 0.96 5.84 -2.32
CA LEU A 40 1.58 6.32 -1.08
C LEU A 40 2.43 5.25 -0.36
N ALA A 41 2.43 4.01 -0.86
CA ALA A 41 3.36 2.99 -0.37
C ALA A 41 4.73 3.09 -1.05
N THR A 42 5.78 2.73 -0.31
CA THR A 42 7.17 2.61 -0.78
C THR A 42 7.66 1.16 -0.74
N GLY A 43 8.88 0.92 -1.17
CA GLY A 43 9.54 -0.38 -1.01
C GLY A 43 9.52 -1.24 -2.26
N ILE A 44 9.74 -2.54 -2.10
CA ILE A 44 10.05 -3.45 -3.19
C ILE A 44 8.91 -3.54 -4.21
N LEU A 45 9.21 -3.16 -5.44
CA LEU A 45 8.41 -3.49 -6.63
C LEU A 45 9.27 -4.32 -7.59
N LEU A 46 8.89 -5.58 -7.79
CA LEU A 46 9.55 -6.44 -8.78
C LEU A 46 9.13 -6.03 -10.18
N VAL A 47 10.06 -5.45 -10.93
CA VAL A 47 9.86 -5.05 -12.32
C VAL A 47 10.48 -6.10 -13.23
N CYS A 48 9.65 -6.73 -14.07
CA CYS A 48 10.04 -7.78 -15.01
C CYS A 48 10.27 -7.18 -16.40
N VAL A 49 11.43 -7.42 -16.99
CA VAL A 49 11.81 -6.91 -18.32
C VAL A 49 11.99 -8.09 -19.31
N GLY A 50 11.41 -7.98 -20.50
CA GLY A 50 11.53 -8.98 -21.55
C GLY A 50 10.95 -10.34 -21.16
N PRO A 51 11.72 -11.45 -21.33
CA PRO A 51 11.25 -12.81 -21.00
C PRO A 51 10.84 -12.99 -19.53
N ALA A 52 11.42 -12.21 -18.60
CA ALA A 52 11.08 -12.26 -17.18
C ALA A 52 9.61 -11.91 -16.89
N THR A 53 8.92 -11.23 -17.81
CA THR A 53 7.48 -10.95 -17.68
C THR A 53 6.61 -12.21 -17.59
N ARG A 54 7.09 -13.36 -18.06
CA ARG A 54 6.41 -14.66 -17.95
C ARG A 54 6.35 -15.17 -16.51
N ARG A 55 7.29 -14.72 -15.66
CA ARG A 55 7.34 -15.08 -14.23
C ARG A 55 6.54 -14.15 -13.34
N ALA A 56 5.92 -13.12 -13.90
CA ALA A 56 5.24 -12.09 -13.08
C ALA A 56 4.13 -12.68 -12.19
N GLU A 57 3.39 -13.68 -12.67
CA GLU A 57 2.32 -14.34 -11.90
C GLU A 57 2.89 -15.20 -10.75
N GLU A 58 3.94 -15.97 -11.00
CA GLU A 58 4.68 -16.75 -9.99
C GLU A 58 5.21 -15.83 -8.87
N LEU A 59 5.90 -14.75 -9.26
CA LEU A 59 6.45 -13.76 -8.34
C LEU A 59 5.34 -13.01 -7.56
N GLN A 60 4.18 -12.80 -8.18
CA GLN A 60 3.04 -12.19 -7.50
C GLN A 60 2.42 -13.13 -6.45
N ALA A 61 2.56 -14.44 -6.59
CA ALA A 61 2.03 -15.41 -5.64
C ALA A 61 2.83 -15.51 -4.34
N SER A 62 4.05 -14.99 -4.30
CA SER A 62 4.95 -15.06 -3.13
C SER A 62 4.39 -14.35 -1.89
N VAL A 63 4.93 -14.70 -0.73
CA VAL A 63 4.72 -14.01 0.55
C VAL A 63 5.26 -12.57 0.44
N LYS A 64 4.58 -11.62 1.08
CA LYS A 64 5.00 -10.22 1.18
C LYS A 64 5.22 -9.87 2.64
N GLU A 65 6.23 -9.02 2.86
CA GLU A 65 6.47 -8.40 4.15
C GLU A 65 6.34 -6.88 4.04
N TYR A 66 5.71 -6.29 5.05
CA TYR A 66 5.49 -4.85 5.13
C TYR A 66 5.84 -4.33 6.52
N VAL A 67 6.27 -3.07 6.56
CA VAL A 67 6.22 -2.23 7.76
C VAL A 67 5.16 -1.16 7.51
N ALA A 68 4.18 -1.11 8.39
CA ALA A 68 2.99 -0.27 8.27
C ALA A 68 2.84 0.65 9.48
N GLY A 69 2.68 1.95 9.26
CA GLY A 69 2.23 2.89 10.28
C GLY A 69 0.70 2.91 10.28
N VAL A 70 0.10 2.51 11.39
CA VAL A 70 -1.36 2.48 11.60
C VAL A 70 -1.71 3.54 12.63
N SER A 71 -2.46 4.55 12.22
CA SER A 71 -2.91 5.65 13.09
C SER A 71 -4.37 5.46 13.46
N PHE A 72 -4.69 5.57 14.76
CA PHE A 72 -6.00 5.30 15.36
C PHE A 72 -6.73 6.59 15.75
N GLY A 73 -8.04 6.50 15.95
CA GLY A 73 -8.89 7.65 16.34
C GLY A 73 -9.35 8.51 15.17
N ALA A 74 -9.11 8.04 13.96
CA ALA A 74 -9.52 8.70 12.73
C ALA A 74 -9.72 7.69 11.61
N VAL A 75 -10.40 8.10 10.54
CA VAL A 75 -10.58 7.29 9.32
C VAL A 75 -10.32 8.14 8.08
N THR A 76 -10.07 7.46 6.99
CA THR A 76 -10.09 8.06 5.64
C THR A 76 -10.89 7.14 4.72
N ALA A 77 -11.50 7.70 3.70
CA ALA A 77 -12.31 6.91 2.76
C ALA A 77 -11.49 5.87 1.95
N SER A 78 -10.18 6.03 1.85
CA SER A 78 -9.26 5.11 1.17
C SER A 78 -8.50 4.18 2.13
N TYR A 79 -8.65 4.42 3.44
CA TYR A 79 -7.86 3.80 4.52
C TYR A 79 -6.35 4.05 4.39
N ASP A 80 -5.99 5.16 3.72
CA ASP A 80 -4.66 5.74 3.61
C ASP A 80 -4.78 7.26 3.43
N LEU A 81 -3.66 7.96 3.25
CA LEU A 81 -3.63 9.43 3.11
C LEU A 81 -3.96 9.95 1.69
N GLU A 82 -4.52 9.15 0.78
CA GLU A 82 -5.04 9.66 -0.51
C GLU A 82 -6.36 10.46 -0.33
N LYS A 83 -7.02 10.31 0.81
CA LYS A 83 -8.28 11.00 1.15
C LYS A 83 -8.15 11.74 2.48
N GLU A 84 -8.99 12.77 2.64
CA GLU A 84 -9.03 13.60 3.84
C GLU A 84 -9.21 12.75 5.11
N VAL A 85 -8.56 13.17 6.19
CA VAL A 85 -8.60 12.51 7.50
C VAL A 85 -9.80 13.04 8.28
N GLU A 86 -10.71 12.16 8.66
CA GLU A 86 -11.85 12.43 9.51
C GLU A 86 -11.49 11.98 10.94
N THR A 87 -11.19 12.94 11.82
CA THR A 87 -10.76 12.72 13.22
C THR A 87 -11.94 12.68 14.18
N GLY A 88 -11.67 12.37 15.46
CA GLY A 88 -12.65 12.45 16.55
C GLY A 88 -13.37 11.15 16.87
N LEU A 89 -12.83 10.02 16.41
CA LEU A 89 -13.34 8.71 16.82
C LEU A 89 -12.86 8.35 18.24
N PRO A 90 -13.60 7.48 18.97
CA PRO A 90 -13.27 7.10 20.33
C PRO A 90 -11.85 6.52 20.45
N LEU A 91 -11.17 6.85 21.53
CA LEU A 91 -9.82 6.35 21.85
C LEU A 91 -9.77 5.57 23.17
N ASP A 92 -10.89 5.41 23.89
CA ASP A 92 -10.95 4.77 25.21
C ASP A 92 -10.44 3.31 25.18
N GLY A 93 -10.64 2.60 24.07
CA GLY A 93 -10.15 1.23 23.85
C GLY A 93 -8.78 1.14 23.20
N VAL A 94 -8.15 2.27 22.85
CA VAL A 94 -6.93 2.32 22.04
C VAL A 94 -5.70 2.54 22.93
N SER A 95 -4.86 1.52 23.03
CA SER A 95 -3.60 1.57 23.77
C SER A 95 -2.64 0.53 23.20
N GLU A 96 -1.35 0.64 23.52
CA GLU A 96 -0.38 -0.39 23.18
C GLU A 96 -0.79 -1.77 23.71
N ALA A 97 -1.29 -1.83 24.95
CA ALA A 97 -1.68 -3.09 25.59
C ALA A 97 -2.90 -3.72 24.90
N SER A 98 -3.94 -2.95 24.57
CA SER A 98 -5.11 -3.47 23.85
C SER A 98 -4.77 -3.89 22.43
N LEU A 99 -3.90 -3.14 21.72
CA LEU A 99 -3.42 -3.54 20.40
C LEU A 99 -2.67 -4.87 20.48
N ARG A 100 -1.70 -5.02 21.40
CA ARG A 100 -0.99 -6.30 21.60
C ARG A 100 -1.92 -7.46 21.90
N ALA A 101 -3.00 -7.22 22.61
CA ALA A 101 -4.00 -8.26 22.94
C ALA A 101 -4.80 -8.72 21.72
N VAL A 102 -5.09 -7.86 20.75
CA VAL A 102 -5.89 -8.21 19.57
C VAL A 102 -5.07 -8.74 18.39
N LEU A 103 -3.78 -8.34 18.25
CA LEU A 103 -2.94 -8.77 17.14
C LEU A 103 -2.95 -10.29 16.87
N PRO A 104 -2.88 -11.18 17.88
CA PRO A 104 -2.90 -12.62 17.65
C PRO A 104 -4.16 -13.13 16.93
N SER A 105 -5.31 -12.45 17.08
CA SER A 105 -6.56 -12.85 16.43
C SER A 105 -6.57 -12.58 14.92
N PHE A 106 -5.64 -11.79 14.43
CA PHE A 106 -5.47 -11.48 13.00
C PHE A 106 -4.46 -12.41 12.31
N ILE A 107 -3.80 -13.30 13.03
CA ILE A 107 -2.86 -14.27 12.46
C ILE A 107 -3.62 -15.49 11.95
N GLY A 108 -3.25 -16.00 10.78
CA GLY A 108 -3.84 -17.17 10.15
C GLY A 108 -4.72 -16.86 8.96
N GLU A 109 -5.49 -17.86 8.53
CA GLU A 109 -6.44 -17.72 7.42
C GLU A 109 -7.68 -16.94 7.87
N GLN A 110 -8.07 -15.96 7.05
CA GLN A 110 -9.24 -15.13 7.31
C GLN A 110 -9.86 -14.62 6.01
N GLU A 111 -11.09 -14.15 6.09
CA GLU A 111 -11.75 -13.44 5.00
C GLU A 111 -11.56 -11.94 5.18
N GLN A 112 -11.12 -11.26 4.13
CA GLN A 112 -10.89 -9.81 4.13
C GLN A 112 -11.69 -9.15 3.00
N VAL A 113 -12.45 -8.11 3.34
CA VAL A 113 -13.10 -7.23 2.37
C VAL A 113 -12.10 -6.16 1.93
N ALA A 114 -11.75 -6.16 0.64
CA ALA A 114 -10.82 -5.17 0.09
C ALA A 114 -11.37 -3.75 0.21
N PRO A 115 -10.50 -2.72 0.31
CA PRO A 115 -10.94 -1.34 0.25
C PRO A 115 -11.66 -1.04 -1.07
N LEU A 116 -12.66 -0.16 -1.03
CA LEU A 116 -13.39 0.26 -2.23
C LEU A 116 -12.45 0.91 -3.28
N PHE A 117 -11.46 1.67 -2.80
CA PHE A 117 -10.40 2.25 -3.65
C PHE A 117 -9.30 1.23 -3.93
N SER A 118 -9.64 0.06 -4.51
CA SER A 118 -8.69 -1.00 -4.84
C SER A 118 -8.72 -1.37 -6.33
N ALA A 119 -7.70 -2.09 -6.77
CA ALA A 119 -7.62 -2.61 -8.13
C ALA A 119 -8.46 -3.90 -8.34
N LYS A 120 -9.19 -4.36 -7.30
CA LYS A 120 -10.07 -5.53 -7.41
C LYS A 120 -11.14 -5.26 -8.47
N SER A 121 -11.48 -6.27 -9.28
CA SER A 121 -12.53 -6.16 -10.30
C SER A 121 -13.83 -6.72 -9.73
N VAL A 122 -14.93 -6.00 -9.96
CA VAL A 122 -16.30 -6.41 -9.66
C VAL A 122 -17.07 -6.33 -10.98
N ASP A 123 -17.60 -7.44 -11.46
CA ASP A 123 -18.32 -7.54 -12.74
C ASP A 123 -17.57 -6.91 -13.94
N GLY A 124 -16.25 -7.10 -13.99
CA GLY A 124 -15.40 -6.57 -15.05
C GLY A 124 -15.01 -5.08 -14.91
N VAL A 125 -15.59 -4.37 -13.93
CA VAL A 125 -15.25 -2.97 -13.62
C VAL A 125 -14.33 -2.93 -12.39
N ARG A 126 -13.30 -2.08 -12.41
CA ARG A 126 -12.41 -1.95 -11.26
C ARG A 126 -13.11 -1.24 -10.11
N ALA A 127 -12.94 -1.76 -8.89
CA ALA A 127 -13.59 -1.23 -7.68
C ALA A 127 -13.34 0.27 -7.50
N TYR A 128 -12.13 0.77 -7.78
CA TYR A 128 -11.81 2.19 -7.69
C TYR A 128 -12.59 3.08 -8.68
N GLU A 129 -12.95 2.57 -9.87
CA GLU A 129 -13.76 3.31 -10.84
C GLU A 129 -15.20 3.43 -10.35
N MET A 130 -15.72 2.34 -9.79
CA MET A 130 -17.04 2.30 -9.17
C MET A 130 -17.11 3.22 -7.95
N ALA A 131 -16.07 3.17 -7.08
CA ALA A 131 -15.94 4.06 -5.93
C ALA A 131 -16.00 5.54 -6.33
N ARG A 132 -15.21 5.94 -7.32
CA ARG A 132 -15.22 7.32 -7.82
C ARG A 132 -16.58 7.77 -8.35
N ARG A 133 -17.30 6.86 -9.02
CA ARG A 133 -18.64 7.14 -9.55
C ARG A 133 -19.64 7.35 -8.42
N LEU A 134 -19.70 6.43 -7.45
CA LEU A 134 -20.59 6.52 -6.30
C LEU A 134 -20.28 7.74 -5.41
N TRP A 135 -19.00 8.03 -5.21
CA TRP A 135 -18.56 9.19 -4.44
C TRP A 135 -19.02 10.51 -5.07
N ARG A 136 -18.89 10.66 -6.41
CA ARG A 136 -19.38 11.84 -7.13
C ARG A 136 -20.90 12.01 -7.06
N GLN A 137 -21.63 10.91 -6.86
CA GLN A 137 -23.09 10.87 -6.75
C GLN A 137 -23.59 11.06 -5.30
N GLY A 138 -22.69 11.24 -4.33
CA GLY A 138 -23.04 11.32 -2.90
C GLY A 138 -23.51 9.99 -2.28
N ARG A 139 -23.38 8.87 -3.01
CA ARG A 139 -23.89 7.53 -2.66
C ARG A 139 -22.79 6.69 -1.99
N LYS A 140 -22.21 7.20 -0.90
CA LYS A 140 -21.12 6.52 -0.17
C LYS A 140 -21.58 5.17 0.43
N ALA A 141 -22.78 5.13 0.99
CA ALA A 141 -23.35 3.92 1.61
C ALA A 141 -23.61 2.77 0.62
N ASP A 142 -23.92 3.08 -0.65
CA ASP A 142 -24.16 2.05 -1.67
C ASP A 142 -22.88 1.33 -2.11
N ALA A 143 -21.75 1.78 -1.62
CA ALA A 143 -20.45 1.16 -1.88
C ALA A 143 -20.13 0.01 -0.89
N GLU A 144 -20.83 -0.03 0.24
CA GLU A 144 -20.71 -1.11 1.21
C GLU A 144 -21.39 -2.38 0.66
N GLY A 145 -20.66 -3.50 0.72
CA GLY A 145 -21.17 -4.80 0.24
C GLY A 145 -20.95 -5.10 -1.25
N ILE A 146 -20.45 -4.14 -2.06
CA ILE A 146 -20.16 -4.37 -3.49
C ILE A 146 -18.96 -5.33 -3.66
N ILE A 147 -18.01 -5.31 -2.73
CA ILE A 147 -16.78 -6.09 -2.83
C ILE A 147 -16.91 -7.35 -1.98
N SER A 148 -16.92 -8.51 -2.64
CA SER A 148 -16.88 -9.79 -1.96
C SER A 148 -15.58 -9.96 -1.17
N ALA A 149 -15.66 -10.57 0.01
CA ALA A 149 -14.48 -10.97 0.78
C ALA A 149 -13.56 -11.89 -0.04
N SER A 150 -12.30 -11.89 0.29
CA SER A 150 -11.31 -12.79 -0.29
C SER A 150 -10.56 -13.48 0.85
N ARG A 151 -10.30 -14.77 0.67
CA ARG A 151 -9.48 -15.52 1.61
C ARG A 151 -8.04 -15.04 1.51
N ILE A 152 -7.46 -14.67 2.66
CA ILE A 152 -6.07 -14.26 2.83
C ILE A 152 -5.45 -15.05 3.98
N ASN A 153 -4.13 -14.96 4.10
CA ASN A 153 -3.41 -15.51 5.26
C ASN A 153 -2.41 -14.47 5.76
N ILE A 154 -2.45 -14.15 7.04
CA ILE A 154 -1.42 -13.38 7.74
C ILE A 154 -0.55 -14.38 8.49
N TYR A 155 0.71 -14.51 8.09
CA TYR A 155 1.66 -15.48 8.63
C TYR A 155 2.31 -14.99 9.92
N ASP A 156 2.55 -13.67 10.00
CA ASP A 156 3.15 -13.01 11.16
C ASP A 156 2.68 -11.57 11.27
N LEU A 157 2.52 -11.09 12.51
CA LEU A 157 2.05 -9.75 12.81
C LEU A 157 2.70 -9.29 14.12
N GLU A 158 3.61 -8.32 14.05
CA GLU A 158 4.40 -7.85 15.18
C GLU A 158 4.28 -6.34 15.36
N LEU A 159 4.04 -5.91 16.59
CA LEU A 159 4.13 -4.51 16.97
C LEU A 159 5.58 -4.13 17.22
N LEU A 160 6.13 -3.30 16.33
CA LEU A 160 7.52 -2.81 16.40
C LEU A 160 7.68 -1.62 17.35
N SER A 161 6.73 -0.68 17.31
CA SER A 161 6.71 0.48 18.20
C SER A 161 5.31 1.06 18.33
N TRP A 162 5.10 1.82 19.39
CA TRP A 162 3.87 2.54 19.71
C TRP A 162 4.20 3.97 20.13
N SER A 163 3.33 4.91 19.73
CA SER A 163 3.31 6.29 20.22
C SER A 163 1.88 6.66 20.56
N ASP A 164 1.65 7.18 21.76
CA ASP A 164 0.32 7.64 22.19
C ASP A 164 -0.16 8.89 21.43
N SER A 165 0.77 9.63 20.82
CA SER A 165 0.48 10.84 20.07
C SER A 165 1.62 11.15 19.09
N ALA A 166 1.56 10.57 17.91
CA ALA A 166 2.52 10.82 16.83
C ALA A 166 2.01 11.95 15.93
N PRO A 167 2.77 13.04 15.72
CA PRO A 167 2.46 14.05 14.72
C PRO A 167 2.53 13.43 13.31
N LEU A 168 1.42 13.44 12.58
CA LEU A 168 1.38 12.78 11.25
C LEU A 168 2.34 13.44 10.25
N VAL A 169 2.66 14.72 10.43
CA VAL A 169 3.64 15.43 9.58
C VAL A 169 5.05 14.85 9.66
N GLU A 170 5.39 14.17 10.77
CA GLU A 170 6.70 13.52 10.94
C GLU A 170 6.74 12.11 10.30
N ILE A 171 5.57 11.51 10.08
CA ILE A 171 5.42 10.19 9.45
C ILE A 171 5.39 10.30 7.93
N VAL A 172 4.78 11.37 7.42
CA VAL A 172 4.63 11.62 5.98
C VAL A 172 5.95 12.14 5.42
N PRO A 173 6.53 11.52 4.39
CA PRO A 173 7.72 12.05 3.75
C PRO A 173 7.49 13.48 3.23
N PRO A 174 8.50 14.37 3.31
CA PRO A 174 8.38 15.72 2.77
C PRO A 174 8.12 15.68 1.26
N PHE A 175 7.24 16.54 0.79
CA PHE A 175 6.88 16.61 -0.63
C PHE A 175 6.52 18.03 -1.07
N ASP A 176 6.68 18.30 -2.36
CA ASP A 176 6.16 19.52 -2.97
C ASP A 176 4.64 19.37 -3.16
N ALA A 177 3.88 20.22 -2.45
CA ALA A 177 2.43 20.24 -2.55
C ALA A 177 1.93 20.71 -3.95
N GLN A 178 2.78 21.38 -4.72
CA GLN A 178 2.46 21.79 -6.09
C GLN A 178 2.56 20.64 -7.10
N ASP A 179 3.30 19.57 -6.77
CA ASP A 179 3.31 18.35 -7.58
C ASP A 179 1.98 17.59 -7.40
N ARG A 180 1.06 17.77 -8.33
CA ARG A 180 -0.34 17.29 -8.28
C ARG A 180 -0.55 15.86 -8.73
N LYS A 181 0.50 15.07 -8.95
CA LYS A 181 0.34 13.70 -9.48
C LYS A 181 -0.51 12.80 -8.60
N ILE A 182 -0.24 12.79 -7.30
CA ILE A 182 -0.99 12.02 -6.30
C ILE A 182 -1.35 12.97 -5.16
N LYS A 183 -2.66 13.08 -4.89
CA LYS A 183 -3.16 13.88 -3.76
C LYS A 183 -2.77 13.19 -2.45
N VAL A 184 -2.33 13.99 -1.49
CA VAL A 184 -2.10 13.60 -0.10
C VAL A 184 -2.97 14.48 0.77
N ALA A 185 -3.60 13.90 1.78
CA ALA A 185 -4.38 14.64 2.77
C ALA A 185 -3.51 15.66 3.49
N ASP A 186 -4.10 16.80 3.85
CA ASP A 186 -3.45 17.71 4.78
C ASP A 186 -3.50 17.09 6.19
N VAL A 187 -2.32 16.86 6.73
CA VAL A 187 -2.14 16.27 8.07
C VAL A 187 -1.59 17.27 9.07
N SER A 188 -1.56 18.55 8.72
CA SER A 188 -1.06 19.65 9.57
C SER A 188 -1.85 19.71 10.87
N GLY A 189 -1.16 19.71 12.00
CA GLY A 189 -1.76 19.78 13.34
C GLY A 189 -2.48 18.51 13.79
N ILE A 190 -2.42 17.41 13.02
CA ILE A 190 -3.00 16.13 13.42
C ILE A 190 -1.94 15.29 14.14
N SER A 191 -2.22 14.90 15.39
CA SER A 191 -1.45 13.94 16.16
C SER A 191 -2.37 12.83 16.64
N LEU A 192 -1.99 11.57 16.42
CA LEU A 192 -2.80 10.39 16.70
C LEU A 192 -1.98 9.29 17.37
N PRO A 193 -2.60 8.44 18.19
CA PRO A 193 -1.99 7.17 18.59
C PRO A 193 -1.59 6.39 17.34
N THR A 194 -0.33 5.99 17.26
CA THR A 194 0.19 5.34 16.04
C THR A 194 1.08 4.16 16.39
N ALA A 195 0.81 3.03 15.73
CA ALA A 195 1.59 1.81 15.81
C ALA A 195 2.42 1.63 14.54
N MET A 196 3.69 1.22 14.69
CA MET A 196 4.46 0.62 13.61
C MET A 196 4.34 -0.90 13.72
N ILE A 197 3.83 -1.54 12.67
CA ILE A 197 3.53 -2.98 12.66
C ILE A 197 4.27 -3.62 11.49
N ARG A 198 4.97 -4.75 11.77
CA ARG A 198 5.47 -5.65 10.72
C ARG A 198 4.40 -6.68 10.40
N VAL A 199 4.16 -6.91 9.12
CA VAL A 199 3.15 -7.83 8.61
C VAL A 199 3.76 -8.75 7.56
N SER A 200 3.70 -10.07 7.78
CA SER A 200 3.99 -11.07 6.75
C SER A 200 2.69 -11.71 6.28
N CYS A 201 2.41 -11.67 4.97
CA CYS A 201 1.10 -12.08 4.47
C CYS A 201 1.12 -12.69 3.07
N SER A 202 0.03 -13.39 2.72
CA SER A 202 -0.21 -13.95 1.40
C SER A 202 -0.49 -12.87 0.34
N LYS A 203 -0.43 -13.27 -0.93
CA LYS A 203 -0.93 -12.44 -2.03
C LYS A 203 -2.38 -12.04 -1.81
N GLY A 204 -2.75 -10.85 -2.26
CA GLY A 204 -4.13 -10.36 -2.20
C GLY A 204 -4.52 -9.74 -0.86
N THR A 205 -3.66 -9.76 0.14
CA THR A 205 -3.88 -9.05 1.40
C THR A 205 -3.75 -7.55 1.18
N TYR A 206 -4.74 -6.80 1.65
CA TYR A 206 -4.77 -5.34 1.66
C TYR A 206 -4.40 -4.84 3.06
N ILE A 207 -3.23 -4.24 3.20
CA ILE A 207 -2.77 -3.72 4.50
C ILE A 207 -3.64 -2.53 4.95
N ARG A 208 -4.22 -1.79 4.01
CA ARG A 208 -5.23 -0.75 4.31
C ARG A 208 -6.50 -1.33 4.97
N ALA A 209 -6.96 -2.50 4.51
CA ALA A 209 -8.08 -3.18 5.15
C ALA A 209 -7.70 -3.71 6.53
N LEU A 210 -6.47 -4.23 6.70
CA LEU A 210 -5.97 -4.65 8.02
C LEU A 210 -5.96 -3.47 9.00
N ALA A 211 -5.54 -2.28 8.57
CA ALA A 211 -5.56 -1.08 9.42
C ALA A 211 -7.00 -0.73 9.85
N ARG A 212 -7.98 -0.74 8.92
CA ARG A 212 -9.40 -0.60 9.24
C ARG A 212 -9.85 -1.61 10.27
N ASP A 213 -9.60 -2.89 10.01
CA ASP A 213 -10.09 -4.00 10.83
C ASP A 213 -9.47 -3.95 12.25
N LEU A 214 -8.21 -3.52 12.39
CA LEU A 214 -7.57 -3.27 13.69
C LEU A 214 -8.24 -2.10 14.43
N GLY A 215 -8.57 -1.02 13.73
CA GLY A 215 -9.31 0.12 14.32
C GLY A 215 -10.67 -0.32 14.84
N GLU A 216 -11.42 -1.07 14.04
CA GLU A 216 -12.75 -1.61 14.41
C GLU A 216 -12.65 -2.57 15.61
N ALA A 217 -11.65 -3.43 15.66
CA ALA A 217 -11.41 -4.37 16.77
C ALA A 217 -11.13 -3.65 18.11
N LEU A 218 -10.59 -2.43 18.06
CA LEU A 218 -10.36 -1.58 19.24
C LEU A 218 -11.52 -0.62 19.53
N GLY A 219 -12.67 -0.75 18.86
CA GLY A 219 -13.82 0.14 19.02
C GLY A 219 -13.57 1.56 18.53
N SER A 220 -12.66 1.74 17.58
CA SER A 220 -12.25 3.02 17.00
C SER A 220 -12.25 2.94 15.48
N GLY A 221 -11.60 3.90 14.83
CA GLY A 221 -11.21 3.80 13.43
C GLY A 221 -9.69 3.85 13.31
N ALA A 222 -9.18 3.37 12.18
CA ALA A 222 -7.78 3.49 11.85
C ALA A 222 -7.54 3.53 10.33
N PHE A 223 -6.37 4.02 9.95
CA PHE A 223 -5.91 4.08 8.57
C PHE A 223 -4.38 3.96 8.51
N LEU A 224 -3.86 3.70 7.33
CA LEU A 224 -2.41 3.71 7.09
C LEU A 224 -1.88 5.13 6.95
N SER A 225 -1.06 5.58 7.90
CA SER A 225 -0.25 6.80 7.78
C SER A 225 1.04 6.58 7.00
N SER A 226 1.57 5.34 6.99
CA SER A 226 2.69 4.95 6.13
C SER A 226 2.63 3.46 5.77
N LEU A 227 3.26 3.10 4.63
CA LEU A 227 3.39 1.71 4.21
C LEU A 227 4.69 1.51 3.42
N ARG A 228 5.49 0.55 3.83
CA ARG A 228 6.70 0.14 3.13
C ARG A 228 6.73 -1.37 2.95
N ARG A 229 6.85 -1.87 1.70
CA ARG A 229 7.06 -3.29 1.45
C ARG A 229 8.54 -3.61 1.56
N THR A 230 8.91 -4.37 2.60
CA THR A 230 10.29 -4.74 2.92
C THR A 230 10.71 -6.06 2.30
N GLY A 231 9.74 -6.97 2.07
CA GLY A 231 9.97 -8.27 1.47
C GLY A 231 8.97 -8.62 0.36
N ASN A 232 9.41 -9.37 -0.66
CA ASN A 232 8.55 -9.96 -1.69
C ASN A 232 9.15 -11.27 -2.18
N GLY A 233 8.70 -12.39 -1.63
CA GLY A 233 9.30 -13.69 -1.86
C GLY A 233 10.74 -13.74 -1.33
N GLY A 234 11.68 -14.15 -2.18
CA GLY A 234 13.11 -14.20 -1.83
C GLY A 234 13.86 -12.88 -2.00
N TYR A 235 13.16 -11.75 -2.20
CA TYR A 235 13.79 -10.43 -2.40
C TYR A 235 13.60 -9.56 -1.17
N ASP A 236 14.69 -8.98 -0.66
CA ASP A 236 14.73 -8.05 0.46
C ASP A 236 14.95 -6.61 0.00
N ILE A 237 14.45 -5.64 0.80
CA ILE A 237 14.55 -4.21 0.47
C ILE A 237 16.00 -3.73 0.39
N SER A 238 16.93 -4.34 1.11
CA SER A 238 18.36 -4.00 1.07
C SER A 238 19.01 -4.26 -0.30
N GLU A 239 18.39 -5.13 -1.12
CA GLU A 239 18.86 -5.43 -2.48
C GLU A 239 18.15 -4.58 -3.55
N ALA A 240 17.17 -3.77 -3.15
CA ALA A 240 16.34 -3.02 -4.08
C ALA A 240 17.08 -1.78 -4.60
N LEU A 241 17.19 -1.68 -5.92
CA LEU A 241 17.72 -0.51 -6.59
C LEU A 241 16.74 0.66 -6.50
N SER A 242 17.24 1.86 -6.26
CA SER A 242 16.52 3.11 -6.49
C SER A 242 16.16 3.26 -7.99
N LEU A 243 15.30 4.21 -8.30
CA LEU A 243 14.96 4.48 -9.71
C LEU A 243 16.18 4.89 -10.52
N ASP A 244 17.03 5.76 -9.97
CA ASP A 244 18.21 6.27 -10.67
C ASP A 244 19.26 5.20 -10.91
N GLU A 245 19.53 4.35 -9.92
CA GLU A 245 20.42 3.20 -10.06
C GLU A 245 19.90 2.22 -11.12
N ALA A 246 18.60 1.93 -11.12
CA ALA A 246 18.02 1.04 -12.13
C ALA A 246 18.07 1.65 -13.54
N LEU A 247 17.91 2.95 -13.69
CA LEU A 247 18.07 3.63 -14.99
C LEU A 247 19.53 3.62 -15.45
N ALA A 248 20.49 3.79 -14.52
CA ALA A 248 21.91 3.75 -14.82
C ALA A 248 22.36 2.40 -15.42
N LEU A 249 21.74 1.28 -14.99
CA LEU A 249 22.03 -0.04 -15.60
C LEU A 249 21.78 -0.09 -17.11
N PHE A 250 20.83 0.71 -17.60
CA PHE A 250 20.52 0.78 -19.03
C PHE A 250 21.38 1.82 -19.78
N SER A 251 22.08 2.69 -19.07
CA SER A 251 22.95 3.72 -19.67
C SER A 251 24.40 3.25 -19.82
N ALA A 252 24.85 2.30 -18.98
CA ALA A 252 26.23 1.83 -18.91
C ALA A 252 26.70 0.97 -20.13
N SER A 253 25.85 0.70 -21.11
CA SER A 253 26.16 -0.19 -22.26
C SER A 253 26.32 0.56 -23.59
N GLU A 254 26.46 1.87 -23.58
CA GLU A 254 26.74 2.69 -24.78
C GLU A 254 28.26 2.90 -25.00
N GLN A 255 29.15 2.01 -24.48
CA GLN A 255 30.59 1.99 -24.79
C GLN A 255 30.95 0.84 -25.67
#